data_64f3841c9f68181acc0ae67f2f081e30
#
_entry.id   64f3841c9f68181acc0ae67f2f081e30
#
_cell.length_a   1.000
_cell.length_b   1.000
_cell.length_c   1.000
_cell.angle_alpha   90.00
_cell.angle_beta   90.00
_cell.angle_gamma   90.00
#
_symmetry.space_group_name_H-M   'P 1'
#
loop_
_entity.id
_entity.type
_entity.pdbx_description
1 polymer ?
#
loop_
_entity_poly.entity_id
_entity_poly.type
_entity_poly.pdbx_seq_one_letter_code
_entity_poly.pdbx_strand_id
1 'polypeptide(L)'
;MNLHPASREALSRSLADAQQTGTRITSFDLSAFSRVLEYTPEDLTVTVEAGLTLGALQRALRERGQWLPVDPPHADSLTIGALLATNASGPRRFGHGTIRDHLLGLQVALADGRLIRSGGKVVKNVAGFDLLKLFVGSYGSLGVITEATFKLLPLPEAEHTVQQDCATLAEAGAVLERVLASELTPVVMDLHRPRKADASRLTLNFSGAREDVEAQLSRAAQLGFTTTGSLDYDATFHAPGSLKPRRTSVLPSRLVQALESLAPESFVARAGNGVIHYRGGGDAPRAELPQALLRRIKNTFDPKGILPDMPL
;
A
#
# COMPACT_ATOMS: atom_id res chain seq x y z
N MET A 1 -14.11 23.05 0.20
CA MET A 1 -13.79 23.42 -1.20
C MET A 1 -13.04 22.27 -1.86
N ASN A 2 -13.38 21.94 -3.11
CA ASN A 2 -12.59 20.96 -3.90
C ASN A 2 -11.63 21.74 -4.80
N LEU A 3 -10.36 21.33 -4.83
CA LEU A 3 -9.35 21.97 -5.67
C LEU A 3 -9.03 21.11 -6.90
N HIS A 4 -8.99 21.77 -8.07
CA HIS A 4 -8.62 21.19 -9.36
C HIS A 4 -7.52 22.06 -10.02
N PRO A 5 -6.30 22.07 -9.47
CA PRO A 5 -5.24 22.94 -9.93
C PRO A 5 -4.70 22.49 -11.29
N ALA A 6 -4.55 23.42 -12.22
CA ALA A 6 -3.96 23.14 -13.55
C ALA A 6 -2.41 23.11 -13.51
N SER A 7 -1.78 23.68 -12.50
CA SER A 7 -0.33 23.68 -12.30
C SER A 7 0.05 23.71 -10.83
N ARG A 8 1.33 23.45 -10.52
CA ARG A 8 1.86 23.52 -9.13
C ARG A 8 1.78 24.93 -8.56
N GLU A 9 2.00 25.93 -9.40
CA GLU A 9 1.89 27.34 -9.01
C GLU A 9 0.43 27.69 -8.69
N ALA A 10 -0.53 27.16 -9.46
CA ALA A 10 -1.95 27.32 -9.16
C ALA A 10 -2.33 26.62 -7.85
N LEU A 11 -1.82 25.41 -7.59
CA LEU A 11 -2.01 24.70 -6.32
C LEU A 11 -1.43 25.52 -5.14
N SER A 12 -0.19 26.00 -5.27
CA SER A 12 0.47 26.81 -4.24
C SER A 12 -0.33 28.07 -3.90
N ARG A 13 -0.81 28.80 -4.92
CA ARG A 13 -1.66 29.99 -4.71
C ARG A 13 -2.97 29.63 -4.01
N SER A 14 -3.67 28.60 -4.50
CA SER A 14 -4.94 28.21 -3.89
C SER A 14 -4.79 27.76 -2.42
N LEU A 15 -3.69 27.08 -2.07
CA LEU A 15 -3.38 26.73 -0.68
C LEU A 15 -3.10 27.97 0.17
N ALA A 16 -2.27 28.90 -0.34
CA ALA A 16 -1.97 30.14 0.36
C ALA A 16 -3.24 30.99 0.60
N ASP A 17 -4.12 31.12 -0.40
CA ASP A 17 -5.41 31.82 -0.29
C ASP A 17 -6.33 31.15 0.73
N ALA A 18 -6.43 29.81 0.69
CA ALA A 18 -7.21 29.04 1.65
C ALA A 18 -6.65 29.21 3.08
N GLN A 19 -5.33 29.24 3.22
CA GLN A 19 -4.65 29.49 4.49
C GLN A 19 -4.92 30.93 5.01
N GLN A 20 -4.98 31.93 4.13
CA GLN A 20 -5.30 33.30 4.53
C GLN A 20 -6.75 33.43 4.99
N THR A 21 -7.69 32.87 4.23
CA THR A 21 -9.14 32.97 4.48
C THR A 21 -9.67 31.99 5.51
N GLY A 22 -8.89 30.94 5.88
CA GLY A 22 -9.35 29.85 6.73
C GLY A 22 -10.34 28.90 6.00
N THR A 23 -10.33 28.91 4.66
CA THR A 23 -11.25 28.09 3.85
C THR A 23 -10.82 26.63 3.86
N ARG A 24 -11.67 25.72 4.34
CA ARG A 24 -11.36 24.29 4.39
C ARG A 24 -11.43 23.63 3.01
N ILE A 25 -10.38 22.88 2.70
CA ILE A 25 -10.28 22.06 1.48
C ILE A 25 -10.68 20.63 1.84
N THR A 26 -11.58 20.04 1.05
CA THR A 26 -12.13 18.70 1.31
C THR A 26 -11.53 17.63 0.40
N SER A 27 -11.11 18.02 -0.81
CA SER A 27 -10.48 17.10 -1.76
C SER A 27 -9.55 17.81 -2.73
N PHE A 28 -8.63 17.05 -3.31
CA PHE A 28 -7.71 17.47 -4.34
C PHE A 28 -7.87 16.57 -5.57
N ASP A 29 -8.14 17.15 -6.71
CA ASP A 29 -8.01 16.49 -8.01
C ASP A 29 -6.71 16.93 -8.67
N LEU A 30 -5.74 16.03 -8.72
CA LEU A 30 -4.42 16.26 -9.30
C LEU A 30 -4.28 15.62 -10.70
N SER A 31 -5.37 15.31 -11.38
CA SER A 31 -5.36 14.65 -12.69
C SER A 31 -4.53 15.40 -13.75
N ALA A 32 -4.41 16.72 -13.62
CA ALA A 32 -3.52 17.53 -14.44
C ALA A 32 -2.02 17.24 -14.23
N PHE A 33 -1.65 16.58 -13.12
CA PHE A 33 -0.26 16.24 -12.77
C PHE A 33 -0.03 14.75 -13.04
N SER A 34 0.00 14.32 -14.30
CA SER A 34 -0.02 12.91 -14.70
C SER A 34 1.16 12.46 -15.57
N ARG A 35 2.28 13.19 -15.50
CA ARG A 35 3.46 12.92 -16.32
C ARG A 35 4.50 12.06 -15.59
N VAL A 36 5.23 11.26 -16.36
CA VAL A 36 6.56 10.78 -15.98
C VAL A 36 7.53 11.94 -16.24
N LEU A 37 8.15 12.45 -15.20
CA LEU A 37 9.07 13.61 -15.28
C LEU A 37 10.47 13.19 -15.66
N GLU A 38 10.90 12.05 -15.16
CA GLU A 38 12.21 11.49 -15.44
C GLU A 38 12.17 9.97 -15.20
N TYR A 39 12.79 9.23 -16.09
CA TYR A 39 12.96 7.79 -15.97
C TYR A 39 14.36 7.41 -16.41
N THR A 40 15.13 6.82 -15.49
CA THR A 40 16.50 6.37 -15.71
C THR A 40 16.55 4.86 -15.46
N PRO A 41 16.30 4.03 -16.48
CA PRO A 41 16.23 2.57 -16.33
C PRO A 41 17.53 1.97 -15.78
N GLU A 42 18.69 2.53 -16.16
CA GLU A 42 20.00 2.06 -15.74
C GLU A 42 20.22 2.20 -14.23
N ASP A 43 19.62 3.23 -13.62
CA ASP A 43 19.68 3.49 -12.18
C ASP A 43 18.48 2.89 -11.42
N LEU A 44 17.55 2.23 -12.13
CA LEU A 44 16.30 1.73 -11.57
C LEU A 44 15.51 2.81 -10.83
N THR A 45 15.43 4.02 -11.38
CA THR A 45 14.73 5.15 -10.76
C THR A 45 13.74 5.81 -11.70
N VAL A 46 12.61 6.26 -11.13
CA VAL A 46 11.59 7.03 -11.85
C VAL A 46 11.08 8.17 -10.96
N THR A 47 10.91 9.35 -11.55
CA THR A 47 10.24 10.51 -10.92
C THR A 47 8.95 10.80 -11.68
N VAL A 48 7.84 10.87 -10.95
CA VAL A 48 6.49 11.03 -11.51
C VAL A 48 5.69 12.10 -10.79
N GLU A 49 4.70 12.63 -11.47
CA GLU A 49 3.69 13.52 -10.88
C GLU A 49 2.63 12.70 -10.12
N ALA A 50 2.09 13.29 -9.07
CA ALA A 50 1.21 12.60 -8.11
C ALA A 50 -0.16 12.18 -8.68
N GLY A 51 -0.63 12.81 -9.76
CA GLY A 51 -1.88 12.45 -10.43
C GLY A 51 -1.75 11.32 -11.45
N LEU A 52 -0.54 10.86 -11.78
CA LEU A 52 -0.35 9.67 -12.60
C LEU A 52 -0.93 8.45 -11.88
N THR A 53 -1.67 7.58 -12.59
CA THR A 53 -2.16 6.35 -11.98
C THR A 53 -1.07 5.30 -11.88
N LEU A 54 -1.14 4.45 -10.85
CA LEU A 54 -0.19 3.35 -10.67
C LEU A 54 -0.22 2.40 -11.88
N GLY A 55 -1.40 2.09 -12.42
CA GLY A 55 -1.52 1.22 -13.60
C GLY A 55 -0.83 1.80 -14.83
N ALA A 56 -0.96 3.11 -15.08
CA ALA A 56 -0.25 3.78 -16.19
C ALA A 56 1.28 3.74 -15.97
N LEU A 57 1.74 4.02 -14.76
CA LEU A 57 3.16 3.90 -14.42
C LEU A 57 3.67 2.48 -14.64
N GLN A 58 2.98 1.47 -14.12
CA GLN A 58 3.40 0.06 -14.26
C GLN A 58 3.49 -0.38 -15.73
N ARG A 59 2.57 0.08 -16.60
CA ARG A 59 2.64 -0.21 -18.04
C ARG A 59 3.92 0.39 -18.67
N ALA A 60 4.21 1.66 -18.40
CA ALA A 60 5.41 2.31 -18.91
C ALA A 60 6.72 1.66 -18.44
N LEU A 61 6.78 1.22 -17.17
CA LEU A 61 7.95 0.55 -16.61
C LEU A 61 8.17 -0.84 -17.22
N ARG A 62 7.09 -1.59 -17.47
CA ARG A 62 7.15 -2.94 -18.08
C ARG A 62 7.76 -2.96 -19.47
N GLU A 63 7.63 -1.88 -20.24
CA GLU A 63 8.29 -1.73 -21.56
C GLU A 63 9.81 -1.81 -21.47
N ARG A 64 10.38 -1.55 -20.30
CA ARG A 64 11.81 -1.64 -19.99
C ARG A 64 12.17 -2.82 -19.07
N GLY A 65 11.25 -3.79 -18.90
CA GLY A 65 11.50 -4.94 -18.03
C GLY A 65 11.60 -4.60 -16.54
N GLN A 66 10.97 -3.50 -16.11
CA GLN A 66 11.03 -3.00 -14.74
C GLN A 66 9.62 -2.83 -14.15
N TRP A 67 9.53 -2.69 -12.85
CA TRP A 67 8.27 -2.43 -12.16
C TRP A 67 8.50 -1.78 -10.78
N LEU A 68 7.47 -1.13 -10.29
CA LEU A 68 7.37 -0.70 -8.90
C LEU A 68 6.69 -1.83 -8.11
N PRO A 69 7.36 -2.51 -7.15
CA PRO A 69 6.90 -3.79 -6.60
C PRO A 69 5.81 -3.62 -5.52
N VAL A 70 4.74 -2.95 -5.90
CA VAL A 70 3.52 -2.76 -5.09
C VAL A 70 2.29 -3.10 -5.94
N ASP A 71 1.29 -3.68 -5.30
CA ASP A 71 0.09 -4.21 -5.96
C ASP A 71 -1.21 -3.90 -5.18
N PRO A 72 -1.43 -2.64 -4.77
CA PRO A 72 -2.69 -2.27 -4.13
C PRO A 72 -3.86 -2.49 -5.09
N PRO A 73 -5.08 -2.74 -4.58
CA PRO A 73 -6.26 -2.86 -5.42
C PRO A 73 -6.53 -1.56 -6.21
N HIS A 74 -7.18 -1.70 -7.37
CA HIS A 74 -7.58 -0.58 -8.23
C HIS A 74 -6.43 0.25 -8.82
N ALA A 75 -5.31 -0.37 -9.17
CA ALA A 75 -4.11 0.32 -9.70
C ALA A 75 -4.41 1.27 -10.87
N ASP A 76 -5.38 0.94 -11.74
CA ASP A 76 -5.74 1.78 -12.90
C ASP A 76 -6.44 3.10 -12.54
N SER A 77 -7.07 3.17 -11.37
CA SER A 77 -7.72 4.39 -10.88
C SER A 77 -6.97 5.02 -9.69
N LEU A 78 -6.07 4.28 -9.04
CA LEU A 78 -5.31 4.75 -7.89
C LEU A 78 -4.14 5.63 -8.36
N THR A 79 -4.18 6.92 -8.05
CA THR A 79 -3.09 7.84 -8.35
C THR A 79 -1.90 7.64 -7.41
N ILE A 80 -0.70 8.01 -7.85
CA ILE A 80 0.53 7.96 -7.03
C ILE A 80 0.38 8.79 -5.75
N GLY A 81 -0.25 9.97 -5.84
CA GLY A 81 -0.53 10.80 -4.67
C GLY A 81 -1.45 10.12 -3.66
N ALA A 82 -2.52 9.45 -4.14
CA ALA A 82 -3.44 8.71 -3.28
C ALA A 82 -2.78 7.45 -2.69
N LEU A 83 -1.97 6.73 -3.48
CA LEU A 83 -1.19 5.58 -3.03
C LEU A 83 -0.26 5.96 -1.85
N LEU A 84 0.48 7.04 -2.00
CA LEU A 84 1.39 7.55 -0.95
C LEU A 84 0.61 8.08 0.25
N ALA A 85 -0.42 8.91 0.02
CA ALA A 85 -1.22 9.49 1.09
C ALA A 85 -1.89 8.44 1.98
N THR A 86 -2.35 7.31 1.40
CA THR A 86 -3.01 6.23 2.12
C THR A 86 -2.07 5.12 2.58
N ASN A 87 -0.84 5.09 2.07
CA ASN A 87 0.10 3.97 2.21
C ASN A 87 -0.58 2.63 1.86
N ALA A 88 -1.38 2.64 0.78
CA ALA A 88 -2.10 1.45 0.34
C ALA A 88 -1.11 0.36 -0.09
N SER A 89 -1.47 -0.89 0.17
CA SER A 89 -0.65 -2.04 -0.17
C SER A 89 -1.52 -3.24 -0.52
N GLY A 90 -0.99 -4.12 -1.35
CA GLY A 90 -1.62 -5.37 -1.75
C GLY A 90 -0.94 -6.60 -1.16
N PRO A 91 -1.17 -7.77 -1.75
CA PRO A 91 -0.63 -9.06 -1.32
C PRO A 91 0.89 -9.10 -1.23
N ARG A 92 1.59 -8.50 -2.21
CA ARG A 92 3.06 -8.51 -2.31
C ARG A 92 3.79 -7.71 -1.21
N ARG A 93 3.04 -7.04 -0.35
CA ARG A 93 3.61 -6.33 0.80
C ARG A 93 4.51 -7.22 1.67
N PHE A 94 4.24 -8.52 1.73
CA PHE A 94 5.02 -9.44 2.56
C PHE A 94 6.47 -9.53 2.08
N GLY A 95 6.69 -9.76 0.79
CA GLY A 95 8.04 -9.91 0.22
C GLY A 95 8.70 -8.60 -0.19
N HIS A 96 7.92 -7.60 -0.61
CA HIS A 96 8.46 -6.37 -1.20
C HIS A 96 8.28 -5.12 -0.32
N GLY A 97 7.57 -5.22 0.81
CA GLY A 97 7.31 -4.07 1.66
C GLY A 97 6.16 -3.18 1.17
N THR A 98 6.20 -1.92 1.54
CA THR A 98 5.19 -0.90 1.20
C THR A 98 5.75 0.10 0.20
N ILE A 99 4.88 0.95 -0.36
CA ILE A 99 5.33 2.05 -1.24
C ILE A 99 6.41 2.93 -0.59
N ARG A 100 6.39 3.04 0.74
CA ARG A 100 7.37 3.80 1.51
C ARG A 100 8.80 3.25 1.40
N ASP A 101 8.94 1.92 1.26
CA ASP A 101 10.24 1.24 1.19
C ASP A 101 10.92 1.43 -0.17
N HIS A 102 10.14 1.85 -1.18
CA HIS A 102 10.58 2.15 -2.53
C HIS A 102 10.70 3.65 -2.81
N LEU A 103 10.30 4.50 -1.86
CA LEU A 103 10.27 5.95 -2.02
C LEU A 103 11.64 6.56 -1.72
N LEU A 104 12.22 7.26 -2.70
CA LEU A 104 13.50 7.97 -2.60
C LEU A 104 13.33 9.45 -2.33
N GLY A 105 12.29 10.08 -2.87
CA GLY A 105 12.05 11.50 -2.72
C GLY A 105 10.59 11.91 -2.94
N LEU A 106 10.21 13.03 -2.35
CA LEU A 106 8.91 13.67 -2.50
C LEU A 106 9.03 15.16 -2.74
N GLN A 107 8.08 15.71 -3.50
CA GLN A 107 7.73 17.12 -3.45
C GLN A 107 6.34 17.27 -2.86
N VAL A 108 6.18 18.21 -1.93
CA VAL A 108 4.93 18.44 -1.19
C VAL A 108 4.60 19.93 -1.18
N ALA A 109 3.35 20.28 -1.48
CA ALA A 109 2.81 21.61 -1.23
C ALA A 109 2.24 21.66 0.20
N LEU A 110 2.76 22.55 1.04
CA LEU A 110 2.29 22.76 2.40
C LEU A 110 1.01 23.63 2.42
N ALA A 111 0.34 23.69 3.58
CA ALA A 111 -0.88 24.47 3.74
C ALA A 111 -0.69 25.97 3.44
N ASP A 112 0.51 26.51 3.63
CA ASP A 112 0.85 27.90 3.32
C ASP A 112 1.25 28.14 1.82
N GLY A 113 1.14 27.11 1.00
CA GLY A 113 1.46 27.16 -0.44
C GLY A 113 2.94 26.94 -0.76
N ARG A 114 3.83 26.84 0.22
CA ARG A 114 5.25 26.56 -0.05
C ARG A 114 5.43 25.13 -0.59
N LEU A 115 6.26 25.00 -1.62
CA LEU A 115 6.72 23.71 -2.12
C LEU A 115 8.00 23.30 -1.41
N ILE A 116 8.00 22.15 -0.79
CA ILE A 116 9.17 21.56 -0.16
C ILE A 116 9.57 20.27 -0.88
N ARG A 117 10.86 19.96 -0.86
CA ARG A 117 11.40 18.69 -1.33
C ARG A 117 12.08 17.97 -0.18
N SER A 118 11.90 16.67 -0.10
CA SER A 118 12.58 15.79 0.85
C SER A 118 13.06 14.55 0.12
N GLY A 119 14.23 14.04 0.52
CA GLY A 119 14.88 12.93 -0.19
C GLY A 119 15.54 13.37 -1.51
N GLY A 120 15.90 12.42 -2.34
CA GLY A 120 16.55 12.64 -3.63
C GLY A 120 16.92 11.32 -4.28
N LYS A 121 17.52 11.34 -5.47
CA LYS A 121 17.93 10.17 -6.25
C LYS A 121 19.10 9.37 -5.64
N VAL A 122 19.66 9.81 -4.52
CA VAL A 122 20.76 9.12 -3.85
C VAL A 122 20.23 8.10 -2.85
N VAL A 123 20.71 6.87 -2.93
CA VAL A 123 20.29 5.73 -2.09
C VAL A 123 20.57 5.96 -0.60
N LYS A 124 21.48 6.88 -0.26
CA LYS A 124 21.83 7.24 1.12
C LYS A 124 21.81 8.76 1.30
N ASN A 125 20.69 9.28 1.80
CA ASN A 125 20.59 10.66 2.25
C ASN A 125 20.63 10.67 3.79
N VAL A 126 21.80 11.02 4.35
CA VAL A 126 22.03 11.05 5.81
C VAL A 126 21.90 12.47 6.40
N ALA A 127 21.59 13.46 5.57
CA ALA A 127 21.44 14.84 6.01
C ALA A 127 19.94 15.17 6.23
N GLY A 128 19.56 15.44 7.47
CA GLY A 128 18.24 15.92 7.85
C GLY A 128 17.27 14.84 8.31
N PHE A 129 16.05 15.27 8.69
CA PHE A 129 14.97 14.38 9.09
C PHE A 129 14.35 13.70 7.87
N ASP A 130 14.01 12.41 8.01
CA ASP A 130 13.26 11.65 7.00
C ASP A 130 11.78 12.11 6.96
N LEU A 131 11.55 13.24 6.31
CA LEU A 131 10.20 13.80 6.14
C LEU A 131 9.33 12.94 5.24
N LEU A 132 9.91 12.04 4.41
CA LEU A 132 9.16 11.13 3.57
C LEU A 132 8.19 10.29 4.41
N LYS A 133 8.69 9.82 5.57
CA LYS A 133 7.91 9.03 6.52
C LYS A 133 6.72 9.75 7.13
N LEU A 134 6.75 11.05 7.14
CA LEU A 134 5.70 11.87 7.72
C LEU A 134 4.51 12.02 6.76
N PHE A 135 4.79 12.19 5.46
CA PHE A 135 3.75 12.40 4.45
C PHE A 135 3.11 11.10 3.95
N VAL A 136 3.85 9.99 3.94
CA VAL A 136 3.28 8.68 3.58
C VAL A 136 2.32 8.21 4.67
N GLY A 137 1.06 7.95 4.29
CA GLY A 137 0.00 7.59 5.24
C GLY A 137 -0.65 8.77 5.97
N SER A 138 -0.35 10.02 5.58
CA SER A 138 -0.92 11.23 6.19
C SER A 138 -2.33 11.58 5.68
N TYR A 139 -2.85 10.90 4.66
CA TYR A 139 -4.15 11.17 4.04
C TYR A 139 -4.30 12.61 3.52
N GLY A 140 -3.20 13.29 3.17
CA GLY A 140 -3.20 14.68 2.73
C GLY A 140 -3.41 15.69 3.87
N SER A 141 -3.40 15.25 5.12
CA SER A 141 -3.65 16.11 6.28
C SER A 141 -2.49 17.04 6.65
N LEU A 142 -1.29 16.77 6.13
CA LEU A 142 -0.07 17.53 6.41
C LEU A 142 0.44 18.33 5.22
N GLY A 143 -0.07 18.04 4.02
CA GLY A 143 0.33 18.66 2.76
C GLY A 143 -0.13 17.82 1.57
N VAL A 144 0.00 18.38 0.38
CA VAL A 144 -0.39 17.77 -0.89
C VAL A 144 0.84 17.29 -1.62
N ILE A 145 0.99 15.97 -1.78
CA ILE A 145 2.09 15.38 -2.55
C ILE A 145 1.89 15.74 -4.02
N THR A 146 2.91 16.30 -4.66
CA THR A 146 2.88 16.73 -6.08
C THR A 146 3.79 15.92 -6.97
N GLU A 147 4.90 15.41 -6.44
CA GLU A 147 5.87 14.56 -7.14
C GLU A 147 6.39 13.46 -6.21
N ALA A 148 6.78 12.34 -6.82
CA ALA A 148 7.45 11.25 -6.12
C ALA A 148 8.56 10.64 -6.97
N THR A 149 9.68 10.29 -6.33
CA THR A 149 10.79 9.55 -6.93
C THR A 149 10.86 8.17 -6.28
N PHE A 150 10.89 7.12 -7.11
CA PHE A 150 10.90 5.73 -6.67
C PHE A 150 12.14 4.99 -7.11
N LYS A 151 12.55 4.03 -6.28
CA LYS A 151 13.42 2.93 -6.67
C LYS A 151 12.57 1.81 -7.27
N LEU A 152 13.04 1.26 -8.39
CA LEU A 152 12.38 0.18 -9.12
C LEU A 152 13.11 -1.15 -8.91
N LEU A 153 12.46 -2.23 -9.33
CA LEU A 153 13.07 -3.55 -9.46
C LEU A 153 12.92 -4.04 -10.91
N PRO A 154 13.84 -4.93 -11.37
CA PRO A 154 13.60 -5.69 -12.58
C PRO A 154 12.36 -6.56 -12.44
N LEU A 155 11.67 -6.82 -13.55
CA LEU A 155 10.60 -7.83 -13.56
C LEU A 155 11.19 -9.21 -13.22
N PRO A 156 10.49 -10.03 -12.44
CA PRO A 156 10.93 -11.38 -12.14
C PRO A 156 10.90 -12.25 -13.41
N GLU A 157 11.80 -13.20 -13.51
CA GLU A 157 11.85 -14.17 -14.61
C GLU A 157 10.68 -15.16 -14.58
N ALA A 158 10.24 -15.49 -13.37
CA ALA A 158 9.08 -16.36 -13.12
C ALA A 158 8.29 -15.87 -11.90
N GLU A 159 6.99 -16.10 -11.97
CA GLU A 159 6.08 -15.84 -10.86
C GLU A 159 4.99 -16.92 -10.86
N HIS A 160 4.77 -17.56 -9.70
CA HIS A 160 3.75 -18.60 -9.55
C HIS A 160 3.02 -18.47 -8.22
N THR A 161 1.71 -18.69 -8.27
CA THR A 161 0.84 -18.70 -7.09
C THR A 161 0.39 -20.12 -6.81
N VAL A 162 0.52 -20.54 -5.54
CA VAL A 162 0.03 -21.82 -5.04
C VAL A 162 -0.94 -21.56 -3.88
N GLN A 163 -1.83 -22.52 -3.64
CA GLN A 163 -2.84 -22.37 -2.59
C GLN A 163 -3.18 -23.71 -1.94
N GLN A 164 -3.68 -23.63 -0.72
CA GLN A 164 -4.20 -24.75 0.04
C GLN A 164 -5.51 -24.36 0.71
N ASP A 165 -6.57 -25.17 0.50
CA ASP A 165 -7.83 -24.98 1.19
C ASP A 165 -7.72 -25.55 2.61
N CYS A 166 -8.27 -24.81 3.58
CA CYS A 166 -8.30 -25.17 5.00
C CYS A 166 -9.76 -25.16 5.46
N ALA A 167 -10.25 -26.29 5.94
CA ALA A 167 -11.64 -26.44 6.39
C ALA A 167 -11.92 -25.56 7.64
N THR A 168 -10.92 -25.35 8.49
CA THR A 168 -11.03 -24.59 9.72
C THR A 168 -9.90 -23.55 9.85
N LEU A 169 -10.10 -22.53 10.68
CA LEU A 169 -9.04 -21.56 11.01
C LEU A 169 -7.90 -22.21 11.80
N ALA A 170 -8.18 -23.21 12.62
CA ALA A 170 -7.16 -23.99 13.33
C ALA A 170 -6.24 -24.75 12.35
N GLU A 171 -6.82 -25.38 11.32
CA GLU A 171 -6.05 -26.00 10.26
C GLU A 171 -5.21 -24.98 9.49
N ALA A 172 -5.78 -23.80 9.15
CA ALA A 172 -5.03 -22.72 8.52
C ALA A 172 -3.85 -22.26 9.38
N GLY A 173 -4.03 -22.19 10.69
CA GLY A 173 -2.95 -21.87 11.65
C GLY A 173 -1.83 -22.91 11.60
N ALA A 174 -2.16 -24.20 11.62
CA ALA A 174 -1.18 -25.28 11.54
C ALA A 174 -0.41 -25.28 10.21
N VAL A 175 -1.09 -24.94 9.08
CA VAL A 175 -0.42 -24.80 7.79
C VAL A 175 0.52 -23.59 7.79
N LEU A 176 0.09 -22.43 8.32
CA LEU A 176 0.91 -21.23 8.45
C LEU A 176 2.19 -21.51 9.27
N GLU A 177 2.07 -22.21 10.40
CA GLU A 177 3.23 -22.58 11.22
C GLU A 177 4.21 -23.48 10.45
N ARG A 178 3.72 -24.45 9.66
CA ARG A 178 4.58 -25.29 8.81
C ARG A 178 5.30 -24.48 7.74
N VAL A 179 4.60 -23.51 7.11
CA VAL A 179 5.22 -22.62 6.12
C VAL A 179 6.32 -21.77 6.77
N LEU A 180 6.05 -21.18 7.93
CA LEU A 180 7.02 -20.35 8.66
C LEU A 180 8.22 -21.14 9.19
N ALA A 181 8.05 -22.43 9.49
CA ALA A 181 9.13 -23.34 9.92
C ALA A 181 9.91 -23.93 8.75
N SER A 182 9.47 -23.74 7.51
CA SER A 182 10.10 -24.28 6.32
C SER A 182 11.12 -23.30 5.72
N GLU A 183 11.80 -23.73 4.65
CA GLU A 183 12.69 -22.89 3.84
C GLU A 183 11.94 -22.15 2.71
N LEU A 184 10.61 -22.05 2.79
CA LEU A 184 9.83 -21.30 1.81
C LEU A 184 10.01 -19.79 2.03
N THR A 185 10.22 -19.07 0.92
CA THR A 185 10.39 -17.62 0.90
C THR A 185 9.36 -16.95 -0.02
N PRO A 186 8.06 -17.05 0.31
CA PRO A 186 7.02 -16.46 -0.53
C PRO A 186 7.05 -14.92 -0.48
N VAL A 187 6.70 -14.27 -1.59
CA VAL A 187 6.48 -12.82 -1.63
C VAL A 187 5.05 -12.44 -1.24
N VAL A 188 4.13 -13.40 -1.25
CA VAL A 188 2.76 -13.27 -0.74
C VAL A 188 2.50 -14.42 0.22
N MET A 189 1.90 -14.12 1.36
CA MET A 189 1.38 -15.10 2.31
C MET A 189 0.07 -14.57 2.88
N ASP A 190 -1.03 -14.94 2.25
CA ASP A 190 -2.36 -14.44 2.57
C ASP A 190 -3.32 -15.57 2.92
N LEU A 191 -4.08 -15.39 3.99
CA LEU A 191 -5.20 -16.24 4.35
C LEU A 191 -6.50 -15.49 4.01
N HIS A 192 -7.36 -16.06 3.16
CA HIS A 192 -8.58 -15.40 2.74
C HIS A 192 -9.78 -16.31 2.72
N ARG A 193 -10.97 -15.72 2.83
CA ARG A 193 -12.26 -16.41 2.76
C ARG A 193 -13.28 -15.46 2.16
N PRO A 194 -13.82 -15.75 0.96
CA PRO A 194 -14.73 -14.86 0.27
C PRO A 194 -16.11 -14.77 0.94
N ARG A 195 -16.61 -15.86 1.55
CA ARG A 195 -17.90 -15.94 2.26
C ARG A 195 -17.78 -16.83 3.49
N LYS A 196 -18.62 -16.62 4.48
CA LYS A 196 -18.61 -17.39 5.75
C LYS A 196 -18.77 -18.90 5.55
N ALA A 197 -19.54 -19.31 4.54
CA ALA A 197 -19.79 -20.72 4.25
C ALA A 197 -18.64 -21.40 3.49
N ASP A 198 -17.69 -20.62 2.95
CA ASP A 198 -16.58 -21.18 2.17
C ASP A 198 -15.43 -21.62 3.09
N ALA A 199 -14.62 -22.56 2.64
CA ALA A 199 -13.35 -22.88 3.27
C ALA A 199 -12.42 -21.65 3.25
N SER A 200 -11.55 -21.54 4.22
CA SER A 200 -10.46 -20.57 4.20
C SER A 200 -9.36 -21.10 3.27
N ARG A 201 -8.69 -20.19 2.58
CA ARG A 201 -7.63 -20.53 1.64
C ARG A 201 -6.34 -19.81 1.99
N LEU A 202 -5.27 -20.56 2.17
CA LEU A 202 -3.93 -20.02 2.29
C LEU A 202 -3.29 -19.95 0.91
N THR A 203 -2.89 -18.75 0.51
CA THR A 203 -2.27 -18.47 -0.80
C THR A 203 -0.84 -17.99 -0.58
N LEU A 204 0.10 -18.64 -1.27
CA LEU A 204 1.49 -18.23 -1.37
C LEU A 204 1.80 -17.84 -2.82
N ASN A 205 2.66 -16.85 -3.00
CA ASN A 205 3.20 -16.50 -4.30
C ASN A 205 4.73 -16.47 -4.21
N PHE A 206 5.37 -17.05 -5.20
CA PHE A 206 6.83 -17.06 -5.37
C PHE A 206 7.18 -16.29 -6.64
N SER A 207 8.22 -15.47 -6.56
CA SER A 207 8.61 -14.57 -7.63
C SER A 207 10.12 -14.34 -7.59
N GLY A 208 10.81 -14.48 -8.72
CA GLY A 208 12.26 -14.32 -8.80
C GLY A 208 12.88 -15.04 -10.00
N ALA A 209 14.09 -15.56 -9.83
CA ALA A 209 14.74 -16.40 -10.84
C ALA A 209 13.95 -17.70 -11.04
N ARG A 210 13.91 -18.19 -12.28
CA ARG A 210 13.09 -19.34 -12.65
C ARG A 210 13.40 -20.59 -11.83
N GLU A 211 14.69 -20.90 -11.67
CA GLU A 211 15.16 -22.08 -10.93
C GLU A 211 14.75 -22.02 -9.46
N ASP A 212 14.86 -20.83 -8.84
CA ASP A 212 14.47 -20.63 -7.45
C ASP A 212 12.95 -20.82 -7.27
N VAL A 213 12.16 -20.27 -8.18
CA VAL A 213 10.69 -20.42 -8.15
C VAL A 213 10.30 -21.89 -8.31
N GLU A 214 10.88 -22.65 -9.23
CA GLU A 214 10.63 -24.07 -9.42
C GLU A 214 10.99 -24.89 -8.17
N ALA A 215 12.10 -24.61 -7.52
CA ALA A 215 12.49 -25.24 -6.26
C ALA A 215 11.48 -24.92 -5.13
N GLN A 216 11.01 -23.68 -5.02
CA GLN A 216 10.00 -23.28 -4.05
C GLN A 216 8.66 -23.99 -4.30
N LEU A 217 8.24 -24.14 -5.56
CA LEU A 217 7.02 -24.86 -5.93
C LEU A 217 7.08 -26.34 -5.52
N SER A 218 8.22 -27.00 -5.75
CA SER A 218 8.45 -28.39 -5.36
C SER A 218 8.33 -28.59 -3.84
N ARG A 219 8.90 -27.68 -3.07
CA ARG A 219 8.80 -27.68 -1.60
C ARG A 219 7.39 -27.39 -1.11
N ALA A 220 6.69 -26.43 -1.73
CA ALA A 220 5.33 -26.07 -1.40
C ALA A 220 4.37 -27.26 -1.65
N ALA A 221 4.57 -28.00 -2.74
CA ALA A 221 3.80 -29.21 -3.06
C ALA A 221 3.95 -30.29 -1.97
N GLN A 222 5.14 -30.45 -1.37
CA GLN A 222 5.38 -31.39 -0.25
C GLN A 222 4.62 -30.99 1.02
N LEU A 223 4.29 -29.69 1.19
CA LEU A 223 3.45 -29.19 2.27
C LEU A 223 1.95 -29.22 1.96
N GLY A 224 1.56 -29.73 0.79
CA GLY A 224 0.16 -29.88 0.38
C GLY A 224 -0.43 -28.72 -0.41
N PHE A 225 0.40 -27.77 -0.88
CA PHE A 225 -0.05 -26.71 -1.77
C PHE A 225 -0.21 -27.22 -3.21
N THR A 226 -1.21 -26.68 -3.89
CA THR A 226 -1.48 -26.98 -5.31
C THR A 226 -1.20 -25.75 -6.18
N THR A 227 -0.76 -25.99 -7.42
CA THR A 227 -0.55 -24.92 -8.40
C THR A 227 -1.88 -24.56 -9.04
N THR A 228 -2.64 -23.68 -8.44
CA THR A 228 -3.88 -23.19 -9.04
C THR A 228 -4.16 -21.80 -8.50
N GLY A 229 -3.80 -20.75 -9.15
CA GLY A 229 -4.26 -19.53 -8.57
C GLY A 229 -3.71 -18.25 -9.19
N SER A 230 -4.52 -17.25 -9.03
CA SER A 230 -4.17 -15.86 -9.24
C SER A 230 -4.30 -15.13 -7.90
N LEU A 231 -3.84 -13.89 -7.85
CA LEU A 231 -4.07 -12.99 -6.70
C LEU A 231 -5.40 -12.23 -6.83
N ASP A 232 -6.32 -12.67 -7.69
CA ASP A 232 -7.59 -12.00 -8.02
C ASP A 232 -8.56 -11.94 -6.83
N TYR A 233 -8.36 -12.80 -5.81
CA TYR A 233 -9.14 -12.74 -4.58
C TYR A 233 -9.06 -11.37 -3.91
N ASP A 234 -7.91 -10.68 -3.99
CA ASP A 234 -7.73 -9.37 -3.39
C ASP A 234 -8.50 -8.28 -4.14
N ALA A 235 -8.37 -8.25 -5.46
CA ALA A 235 -9.14 -7.34 -6.31
C ALA A 235 -10.65 -7.60 -6.18
N THR A 236 -11.08 -8.87 -6.13
CA THR A 236 -12.48 -9.27 -5.93
C THR A 236 -12.99 -8.80 -4.57
N PHE A 237 -12.20 -8.99 -3.50
CA PHE A 237 -12.57 -8.55 -2.16
C PHE A 237 -12.72 -7.03 -2.08
N HIS A 238 -11.89 -6.26 -2.78
CA HIS A 238 -11.92 -4.79 -2.78
C HIS A 238 -12.74 -4.21 -3.94
N ALA A 239 -13.53 -5.02 -4.67
CA ALA A 239 -14.26 -4.55 -5.85
C ALA A 239 -15.14 -3.30 -5.57
N PRO A 240 -15.22 -2.35 -6.54
CA PRO A 240 -16.09 -1.19 -6.43
C PRO A 240 -17.55 -1.60 -6.20
N GLY A 241 -18.28 -0.81 -5.39
CA GLY A 241 -19.67 -1.11 -5.04
C GLY A 241 -19.85 -2.10 -3.88
N SER A 242 -18.80 -2.77 -3.43
CA SER A 242 -18.82 -3.56 -2.20
C SER A 242 -18.78 -2.67 -0.96
N LEU A 243 -19.36 -3.13 0.15
CA LEU A 243 -19.18 -2.45 1.44
C LEU A 243 -17.68 -2.30 1.74
N LYS A 244 -17.27 -1.08 2.13
CA LYS A 244 -15.89 -0.81 2.50
C LYS A 244 -15.47 -1.76 3.62
N PRO A 245 -14.37 -2.55 3.44
CA PRO A 245 -13.92 -3.44 4.49
C PRO A 245 -13.39 -2.65 5.69
N ARG A 246 -13.60 -3.20 6.87
CA ARG A 246 -12.88 -2.78 8.08
C ARG A 246 -11.47 -3.31 8.03
N ARG A 247 -10.56 -2.64 8.71
CA ARG A 247 -9.15 -3.03 8.78
C ARG A 247 -8.68 -3.05 10.23
N THR A 248 -7.96 -4.10 10.59
CA THR A 248 -7.22 -4.17 11.86
C THR A 248 -5.82 -4.72 11.63
N SER A 249 -4.94 -4.53 12.60
CA SER A 249 -3.59 -5.07 12.57
C SER A 249 -3.30 -5.74 13.91
N VAL A 250 -2.75 -6.94 13.84
CA VAL A 250 -2.37 -7.76 15.00
C VAL A 250 -0.96 -8.29 14.81
N LEU A 251 -0.35 -8.86 15.83
CA LEU A 251 0.87 -9.65 15.64
C LEU A 251 0.57 -10.83 14.70
N PRO A 252 1.43 -11.17 13.73
CA PRO A 252 1.22 -12.31 12.84
C PRO A 252 0.90 -13.61 13.59
N SER A 253 1.55 -13.86 14.72
CA SER A 253 1.30 -15.02 15.60
C SER A 253 -0.10 -15.05 16.24
N ARG A 254 -0.82 -13.92 16.24
CA ARG A 254 -2.19 -13.81 16.79
C ARG A 254 -3.25 -13.70 15.69
N LEU A 255 -2.88 -13.86 14.43
CA LEU A 255 -3.78 -13.65 13.30
C LEU A 255 -5.00 -14.57 13.36
N VAL A 256 -4.78 -15.89 13.57
CA VAL A 256 -5.85 -16.88 13.62
C VAL A 256 -6.77 -16.62 14.82
N GLN A 257 -6.22 -16.38 16.01
CA GLN A 257 -7.00 -16.01 17.19
C GLN A 257 -7.85 -14.75 16.97
N ALA A 258 -7.30 -13.75 16.28
CA ALA A 258 -8.03 -12.53 15.95
C ALA A 258 -9.20 -12.82 14.98
N LEU A 259 -9.00 -13.66 13.96
CA LEU A 259 -10.04 -14.08 13.02
C LEU A 259 -11.15 -14.88 13.71
N GLU A 260 -10.82 -15.76 14.68
CA GLU A 260 -11.79 -16.49 15.50
C GLU A 260 -12.63 -15.53 16.34
N SER A 261 -11.98 -14.58 17.02
CA SER A 261 -12.67 -13.58 17.85
C SER A 261 -13.54 -12.63 17.04
N LEU A 262 -13.09 -12.19 15.88
CA LEU A 262 -13.84 -11.30 14.98
C LEU A 262 -15.01 -12.02 14.31
N ALA A 263 -14.88 -13.34 14.07
CA ALA A 263 -15.83 -14.17 13.35
C ALA A 263 -16.39 -13.49 12.06
N PRO A 264 -15.53 -12.99 11.16
CA PRO A 264 -15.95 -12.22 10.00
C PRO A 264 -16.74 -13.07 8.99
N GLU A 265 -17.63 -12.43 8.23
CA GLU A 265 -18.36 -13.07 7.12
C GLU A 265 -17.43 -13.33 5.92
N SER A 266 -16.55 -12.37 5.65
CA SER A 266 -15.51 -12.49 4.63
C SER A 266 -14.26 -11.73 5.05
N PHE A 267 -13.09 -12.19 4.62
CA PHE A 267 -11.82 -11.54 4.95
C PHE A 267 -10.72 -11.83 3.95
N VAL A 268 -9.75 -10.91 3.93
CA VAL A 268 -8.40 -11.08 3.38
C VAL A 268 -7.41 -10.68 4.45
N ALA A 269 -6.61 -11.62 4.89
CA ALA A 269 -5.62 -11.44 5.95
C ALA A 269 -4.21 -11.64 5.38
N ARG A 270 -3.38 -10.60 5.45
CA ARG A 270 -1.96 -10.62 5.12
C ARG A 270 -1.24 -11.37 6.25
N ALA A 271 -1.16 -12.69 6.16
CA ALA A 271 -0.76 -13.52 7.27
C ALA A 271 0.67 -13.20 7.77
N GLY A 272 1.58 -12.92 6.85
CA GLY A 272 2.96 -12.54 7.20
C GLY A 272 3.10 -11.14 7.84
N ASN A 273 2.10 -10.27 7.69
CA ASN A 273 2.15 -8.89 8.20
C ASN A 273 1.14 -8.61 9.33
N GLY A 274 0.23 -9.55 9.63
CA GLY A 274 -0.80 -9.39 10.65
C GLY A 274 -1.88 -8.36 10.32
N VAL A 275 -2.10 -8.03 9.03
CA VAL A 275 -3.12 -7.08 8.59
C VAL A 275 -4.36 -7.84 8.13
N ILE A 276 -5.52 -7.56 8.73
CA ILE A 276 -6.79 -8.18 8.40
C ILE A 276 -7.73 -7.14 7.81
N HIS A 277 -8.18 -7.37 6.58
CA HIS A 277 -9.29 -6.69 5.96
C HIS A 277 -10.52 -7.60 6.05
N TYR A 278 -11.65 -7.10 6.57
CA TYR A 278 -12.79 -7.96 6.86
C TYR A 278 -14.13 -7.25 6.74
N ARG A 279 -15.19 -8.03 6.53
CA ARG A 279 -16.58 -7.58 6.53
C ARG A 279 -17.41 -8.47 7.45
N GLY A 280 -18.46 -7.89 8.05
CA GLY A 280 -19.24 -8.60 9.06
C GLY A 280 -18.47 -8.88 10.35
N GLY A 281 -19.06 -9.64 11.26
CA GLY A 281 -18.44 -10.03 12.53
C GLY A 281 -18.34 -8.90 13.56
N GLY A 282 -17.54 -9.14 14.61
CA GLY A 282 -17.31 -8.22 15.70
C GLY A 282 -16.41 -7.03 15.37
N ASP A 283 -16.25 -6.13 16.32
CA ASP A 283 -15.34 -4.99 16.21
C ASP A 283 -13.94 -5.38 16.74
N ALA A 284 -12.92 -5.01 15.98
CA ALA A 284 -11.56 -5.12 16.46
C ALA A 284 -11.26 -4.05 17.51
N PRO A 285 -10.43 -4.35 18.52
CA PRO A 285 -9.92 -3.34 19.42
C PRO A 285 -9.27 -2.21 18.62
N ARG A 286 -9.63 -0.98 18.92
CA ARG A 286 -8.96 0.18 18.34
C ARG A 286 -7.61 0.36 19.03
N ALA A 287 -6.57 0.56 18.23
CA ALA A 287 -5.28 0.97 18.78
C ALA A 287 -5.41 2.34 19.43
N GLU A 288 -4.91 2.50 20.64
CA GLU A 288 -4.77 3.83 21.25
C GLU A 288 -3.67 4.60 20.49
N LEU A 289 -4.10 5.60 19.76
CA LEU A 289 -3.18 6.50 19.06
C LEU A 289 -2.79 7.66 19.97
N PRO A 290 -1.55 8.16 19.91
CA PRO A 290 -1.10 9.32 20.71
C PRO A 290 -1.71 10.63 20.19
N GLN A 291 -2.99 10.85 20.51
CA GLN A 291 -3.81 11.96 20.01
C GLN A 291 -3.15 13.34 20.19
N ALA A 292 -2.51 13.57 21.34
CA ALA A 292 -1.83 14.83 21.61
C ALA A 292 -0.66 15.08 20.62
N LEU A 293 0.12 14.04 20.32
CA LEU A 293 1.21 14.12 19.36
C LEU A 293 0.68 14.36 17.94
N LEU A 294 -0.35 13.61 17.53
CA LEU A 294 -0.95 13.77 16.19
C LEU A 294 -1.53 15.17 15.98
N ARG A 295 -2.22 15.72 16.98
CA ARG A 295 -2.72 17.11 16.95
C ARG A 295 -1.57 18.12 16.87
N ARG A 296 -0.50 17.92 17.63
CA ARG A 296 0.67 18.80 17.59
C ARG A 296 1.31 18.81 16.20
N ILE A 297 1.50 17.65 15.59
CA ILE A 297 2.02 17.52 14.22
C ILE A 297 1.07 18.22 13.23
N LYS A 298 -0.23 17.92 13.28
CA LYS A 298 -1.23 18.56 12.42
C LYS A 298 -1.16 20.09 12.54
N ASN A 299 -1.18 20.64 13.74
CA ASN A 299 -1.13 22.08 13.97
C ASN A 299 0.17 22.74 13.49
N THR A 300 1.28 21.99 13.46
CA THR A 300 2.56 22.49 12.92
C THR A 300 2.51 22.65 11.40
N PHE A 301 1.90 21.70 10.69
CA PHE A 301 1.84 21.69 9.23
C PHE A 301 0.61 22.40 8.67
N ASP A 302 -0.47 22.47 9.43
CA ASP A 302 -1.74 23.08 9.04
C ASP A 302 -2.37 23.82 10.23
N PRO A 303 -1.81 24.98 10.61
CA PRO A 303 -2.22 25.70 11.81
C PRO A 303 -3.65 26.25 11.77
N LYS A 304 -4.23 26.45 10.58
CA LYS A 304 -5.63 26.89 10.41
C LYS A 304 -6.61 25.75 10.09
N GLY A 305 -6.16 24.52 10.00
CA GLY A 305 -7.02 23.36 9.74
C GLY A 305 -7.68 23.37 8.36
N ILE A 306 -7.00 23.89 7.34
CA ILE A 306 -7.55 23.98 5.98
C ILE A 306 -7.46 22.67 5.20
N LEU A 307 -6.50 21.79 5.55
CA LEU A 307 -6.31 20.48 4.91
C LEU A 307 -7.26 19.44 5.50
N PRO A 308 -7.52 18.31 4.80
CA PRO A 308 -8.32 17.22 5.32
C PRO A 308 -7.87 16.73 6.70
N ASP A 309 -8.80 16.15 7.47
CA ASP A 309 -8.43 15.48 8.71
C ASP A 309 -7.81 14.11 8.43
N MET A 310 -6.92 13.69 9.33
CA MET A 310 -6.43 12.32 9.34
C MET A 310 -7.58 11.41 9.82
N PRO A 311 -7.91 10.32 9.12
CA PRO A 311 -8.89 9.35 9.61
C PRO A 311 -8.28 8.63 10.83
N LEU A 312 -8.82 8.95 12.01
CA LEU A 312 -8.40 8.39 13.31
C LEU A 312 -9.32 7.26 13.74
#